data_f20c19881aac8614bd6006413f53689d
#
_entry.id   f20c19881aac8614bd6006413f53689d
#
_cell.length_a   1.000
_cell.length_b   1.000
_cell.length_c   1.000
_cell.angle_alpha   90.00
_cell.angle_beta   90.00
_cell.angle_gamma   90.00
#
_symmetry.space_group_name_H-M   'P 1'
#
loop_
_entity.id
_entity.type
_entity.pdbx_description
1 polymer ?
#
loop_
_entity_poly.entity_id
_entity_poly.type
_entity_poly.pdbx_seq_one_letter_code
_entity_poly.pdbx_strand_id
1 'polypeptide(L)'
;MDAIGKYQVLRELGRGATGKVYLATDPFGNRQVAIKVAYPEALKSTEDGALYKSMFLNEAALAGKLHHPHIVQIYDAVVEEEFSYIVMEFVEGGTLEKFCEPDSLLDPAEIAEIIFKCVRALAFASRLGLTHRDIKPGNILHVDGTDIKIADF
;
A
#
# COMPACT_ATOMS: atom_id res chain seq x y z
N MET A 1 18.90 7.61 -2.97
CA MET A 1 18.39 7.79 -1.60
C MET A 1 18.74 6.53 -0.83
N ASP A 2 19.60 6.65 0.16
CA ASP A 2 20.16 5.48 0.85
C ASP A 2 19.39 5.12 2.13
N ALA A 3 18.63 6.08 2.67
CA ALA A 3 17.76 5.90 3.83
C ALA A 3 16.52 6.78 3.77
N ILE A 4 15.45 6.33 4.41
CA ILE A 4 14.21 7.06 4.66
C ILE A 4 13.95 6.95 6.16
N GLY A 5 14.09 8.06 6.90
CA GLY A 5 14.08 8.02 8.35
C GLY A 5 15.13 7.02 8.88
N LYS A 6 14.70 6.08 9.70
CA LYS A 6 15.56 5.00 10.23
C LYS A 6 15.72 3.79 9.28
N TYR A 7 14.96 3.74 8.17
CA TYR A 7 14.92 2.59 7.28
C TYR A 7 16.00 2.66 6.21
N GLN A 8 16.74 1.58 6.02
CA GLN A 8 17.74 1.47 4.97
C GLN A 8 17.08 1.05 3.66
N VAL A 9 17.17 1.88 2.64
CA VAL A 9 16.61 1.62 1.32
C VAL A 9 17.46 0.59 0.57
N LEU A 10 16.81 -0.44 0.05
CA LEU A 10 17.44 -1.50 -0.74
C LEU A 10 17.27 -1.24 -2.24
N ARG A 11 16.04 -0.95 -2.67
CA ARG A 11 15.73 -0.66 -4.08
C ARG A 11 14.35 0.00 -4.24
N GLU A 12 14.12 0.62 -5.38
CA GLU A 12 12.77 1.07 -5.78
C GLU A 12 11.94 -0.14 -6.23
N LEU A 13 10.71 -0.23 -5.72
CA LEU A 13 9.73 -1.26 -6.09
C LEU A 13 8.82 -0.79 -7.21
N GLY A 14 8.48 0.49 -7.23
CA GLY A 14 7.59 1.05 -8.22
C GLY A 14 7.36 2.54 -8.04
N ARG A 15 6.66 3.10 -9.02
CA ARG A 15 6.34 4.53 -9.07
C ARG A 15 4.92 4.70 -9.55
N GLY A 16 4.12 5.46 -8.80
CA GLY A 16 2.75 5.79 -9.14
C GLY A 16 2.54 7.30 -9.28
N ALA A 17 1.30 7.69 -9.52
CA ALA A 17 0.90 9.10 -9.64
C ALA A 17 1.14 9.91 -8.36
N THR A 18 1.04 9.27 -7.21
CA THR A 18 1.11 9.93 -5.88
C THR A 18 2.45 9.80 -5.18
N GLY A 19 3.38 9.00 -5.70
CA GLY A 19 4.68 8.81 -5.07
C GLY A 19 5.45 7.60 -5.58
N LYS A 20 6.53 7.29 -4.87
CA LYS A 20 7.39 6.14 -5.13
C LYS A 20 7.32 5.16 -3.99
N VAL A 21 7.47 3.88 -4.30
CA VAL A 21 7.53 2.81 -3.31
C VAL A 21 8.92 2.19 -3.32
N TYR A 22 9.50 2.05 -2.15
CA TYR A 22 10.82 1.47 -1.94
C TYR A 22 10.74 0.21 -1.09
N LEU A 23 11.58 -0.76 -1.40
CA LEU A 23 11.93 -1.83 -0.48
C LEU A 23 13.00 -1.31 0.49
N ALA A 24 12.78 -1.52 1.75
CA ALA A 24 13.74 -1.12 2.80
C ALA A 24 13.82 -2.16 3.91
N THR A 25 14.87 -2.04 4.73
CA THR A 25 15.04 -2.84 5.94
C THR A 25 14.70 -1.99 7.16
N ASP A 26 13.84 -2.54 8.02
CA ASP A 26 13.60 -2.01 9.36
C ASP A 26 14.71 -2.50 10.29
N PRO A 27 15.62 -1.62 10.77
CA PRO A 27 16.74 -2.03 11.59
C PRO A 27 16.33 -2.56 12.97
N PHE A 28 15.18 -2.12 13.49
CA PHE A 28 14.69 -2.57 14.78
C PHE A 28 14.11 -3.99 14.72
N GLY A 29 13.26 -4.27 13.71
CA GLY A 29 12.63 -5.57 13.53
C GLY A 29 13.45 -6.55 12.69
N ASN A 30 14.55 -6.10 12.08
CA ASN A 30 15.36 -6.84 11.10
C ASN A 30 14.50 -7.53 10.05
N ARG A 31 13.52 -6.77 9.52
CA ARG A 31 12.55 -7.25 8.53
C ARG A 31 12.51 -6.32 7.33
N GLN A 32 12.09 -6.85 6.19
CA GLN A 32 11.82 -6.05 5.01
C GLN A 32 10.46 -5.38 5.13
N VAL A 33 10.41 -4.11 4.67
CA VAL A 33 9.20 -3.29 4.62
C VAL A 33 9.10 -2.60 3.27
N ALA A 34 7.89 -2.25 2.87
CA ALA A 34 7.65 -1.36 1.75
C ALA A 34 7.41 0.06 2.29
N ILE A 35 8.04 1.06 1.68
CA ILE A 35 7.88 2.46 2.08
C ILE A 35 7.38 3.26 0.89
N LYS A 36 6.17 3.80 1.02
CA LYS A 36 5.58 4.71 0.04
C LYS A 36 5.87 6.15 0.42
N VAL A 37 6.65 6.84 -0.42
CA VAL A 37 7.01 8.25 -0.25
C VAL A 37 6.12 9.10 -1.13
N ALA A 38 5.39 10.05 -0.54
CA ALA A 38 4.58 11.01 -1.29
C ALA A 38 5.46 12.06 -1.97
N TYR A 39 5.05 12.49 -3.17
CA TYR A 39 5.77 13.56 -3.87
C TYR A 39 5.64 14.89 -3.14
N PRO A 40 6.75 15.66 -3.04
CA PRO A 40 6.73 16.97 -2.38
C PRO A 40 5.77 17.99 -3.01
N GLU A 41 5.51 17.90 -4.32
CA GLU A 41 4.58 18.80 -5.01
C GLU A 41 3.15 18.70 -4.47
N ALA A 42 2.74 17.51 -4.01
CA ALA A 42 1.45 17.32 -3.34
C ALA A 42 1.38 18.00 -1.97
N LEU A 43 2.52 18.40 -1.41
CA LEU A 43 2.65 19.00 -0.07
C LEU A 43 2.88 20.53 -0.11
N LYS A 44 3.12 21.11 -1.30
CA LYS A 44 3.67 22.48 -1.44
C LYS A 44 2.68 23.62 -1.60
N SER A 45 1.37 23.41 -1.62
CA SER A 45 0.44 24.56 -1.55
C SER A 45 0.39 25.06 -0.09
N THR A 46 0.87 26.26 0.13
CA THR A 46 1.14 26.82 1.48
C THR A 46 -0.11 27.02 2.36
N GLU A 47 -1.31 27.11 1.78
CA GLU A 47 -2.57 27.17 2.53
C GLU A 47 -3.21 25.80 2.74
N ASP A 48 -3.00 24.87 1.80
CA ASP A 48 -3.57 23.50 1.84
C ASP A 48 -2.60 22.47 2.45
N GLY A 49 -1.34 22.81 2.63
CA GLY A 49 -0.30 21.87 3.09
C GLY A 49 -0.58 21.29 4.48
N ALA A 50 -1.04 22.10 5.43
CA ALA A 50 -1.38 21.64 6.77
C ALA A 50 -2.64 20.74 6.75
N LEU A 51 -3.62 21.06 5.92
CA LEU A 51 -4.82 20.26 5.72
C LEU A 51 -4.47 18.92 5.07
N TYR A 52 -3.64 18.94 4.03
CA TYR A 52 -3.17 17.72 3.36
C TYR A 52 -2.40 16.79 4.31
N LYS A 53 -1.48 17.34 5.11
CA LYS A 53 -0.75 16.58 6.14
C LYS A 53 -1.69 15.94 7.15
N SER A 54 -2.68 16.68 7.62
CA SER A 54 -3.68 16.17 8.55
C SER A 54 -4.53 15.06 7.94
N MET A 55 -4.98 15.23 6.70
CA MET A 55 -5.73 14.21 5.96
C MET A 55 -4.88 12.94 5.72
N PHE A 56 -3.63 13.10 5.31
CA PHE A 56 -2.69 11.99 5.11
C PHE A 56 -2.51 11.18 6.39
N LEU A 57 -2.27 11.83 7.53
CA LEU A 57 -2.11 11.15 8.81
C LEU A 57 -3.40 10.48 9.28
N ASN A 58 -4.55 11.11 9.08
CA ASN A 58 -5.84 10.53 9.44
C ASN A 58 -6.16 9.29 8.61
N GLU A 59 -5.94 9.34 7.30
CA GLU A 59 -6.14 8.19 6.41
C GLU A 59 -5.18 7.05 6.78
N ALA A 60 -3.91 7.36 7.00
CA ALA A 60 -2.93 6.37 7.41
C ALA A 60 -3.26 5.75 8.79
N ALA A 61 -3.73 6.55 9.75
CA ALA A 61 -4.13 6.07 11.06
C ALA A 61 -5.36 5.13 11.00
N LEU A 62 -6.34 5.46 10.14
CA LEU A 62 -7.50 4.59 9.90
C LEU A 62 -7.08 3.30 9.19
N ALA A 63 -6.28 3.39 8.15
CA ALA A 63 -5.77 2.22 7.43
C ALA A 63 -4.86 1.35 8.32
N GLY A 64 -4.12 1.95 9.26
CA GLY A 64 -3.33 1.24 10.26
C GLY A 64 -4.14 0.37 11.22
N LYS A 65 -5.44 0.63 11.36
CA LYS A 65 -6.36 -0.20 12.16
C LYS A 65 -6.89 -1.43 11.40
N LEU A 66 -6.63 -1.52 10.10
CA LEU A 66 -7.08 -2.63 9.26
C LEU A 66 -6.18 -3.85 9.47
N HIS A 67 -6.50 -4.69 10.45
CA HIS A 67 -5.87 -5.98 10.66
C HIS A 67 -6.69 -7.07 9.99
N HIS A 68 -6.31 -7.45 8.77
CA HIS A 68 -7.01 -8.45 7.98
C HIS A 68 -6.02 -9.25 7.13
N PRO A 69 -6.19 -10.57 6.96
CA PRO A 69 -5.25 -11.40 6.18
C PRO A 69 -5.12 -11.02 4.70
N HIS A 70 -6.13 -10.32 4.16
CA HIS A 70 -6.15 -9.89 2.75
C HIS A 70 -6.04 -8.37 2.58
N ILE A 71 -5.49 -7.68 3.57
CA ILE A 71 -5.16 -6.25 3.51
C ILE A 71 -3.70 -6.06 3.92
N VAL A 72 -2.94 -5.30 3.14
CA VAL A 72 -1.56 -4.92 3.49
C VAL A 72 -1.56 -4.15 4.80
N GLN A 73 -0.76 -4.62 5.76
CA GLN A 73 -0.65 -3.98 7.07
C GLN A 73 0.18 -2.71 6.98
N ILE A 74 -0.32 -1.59 7.48
CA ILE A 74 0.45 -0.37 7.71
C ILE A 74 1.09 -0.46 9.10
N TYR A 75 2.40 -0.18 9.15
CA TYR A 75 3.20 -0.21 10.38
C TYR A 75 3.41 1.18 10.96
N ASP A 76 3.61 2.19 10.10
CA ASP A 76 3.92 3.55 10.52
C ASP A 76 3.57 4.56 9.43
N ALA A 77 3.33 5.80 9.82
CA ALA A 77 3.15 6.92 8.90
C ALA A 77 3.83 8.16 9.49
N VAL A 78 4.71 8.76 8.71
CA VAL A 78 5.55 9.87 9.15
C VAL A 78 5.36 11.06 8.22
N VAL A 79 5.19 12.23 8.81
CA VAL A 79 5.16 13.50 8.08
C VAL A 79 6.36 14.32 8.52
N GLU A 80 7.28 14.57 7.60
CA GLU A 80 8.43 15.46 7.78
C GLU A 80 8.21 16.78 7.02
N GLU A 81 9.13 17.71 7.18
CA GLU A 81 9.01 19.01 6.51
C GLU A 81 9.11 18.90 4.99
N GLU A 82 9.98 18.03 4.50
CA GLU A 82 10.27 17.90 3.08
C GLU A 82 9.48 16.79 2.37
N PHE A 83 9.06 15.75 3.08
CA PHE A 83 8.31 14.63 2.52
C PHE A 83 7.50 13.89 3.58
N SER A 84 6.55 13.08 3.12
CA SER A 84 5.75 12.20 3.95
C SER A 84 5.88 10.78 3.44
N TYR A 85 5.86 9.81 4.34
CA TYR A 85 5.96 8.41 3.95
C TYR A 85 5.12 7.49 4.84
N ILE A 86 4.71 6.38 4.26
CA ILE A 86 3.99 5.30 4.94
C ILE A 86 4.85 4.05 4.87
N VAL A 87 5.04 3.42 6.03
CA VAL A 87 5.74 2.14 6.16
C VAL A 87 4.71 1.03 6.27
N MET A 88 4.83 0.03 5.41
CA MET A 88 3.86 -1.06 5.33
C MET A 88 4.54 -2.40 5.13
N GLU A 89 3.75 -3.44 5.30
CA GLU A 89 4.14 -4.81 5.00
C GLU A 89 4.67 -4.92 3.57
N PHE A 90 5.84 -5.56 3.41
CA PHE A 90 6.33 -5.94 2.10
C PHE A 90 5.73 -7.28 1.70
N VAL A 91 5.07 -7.31 0.57
CA VAL A 91 4.51 -8.52 -0.04
C VAL A 91 5.29 -8.82 -1.30
N GLU A 92 6.02 -9.93 -1.30
CA GLU A 92 6.73 -10.42 -2.46
C GLU A 92 5.75 -11.07 -3.45
N GLY A 93 5.98 -10.91 -4.75
CA GLY A 93 5.18 -11.56 -5.79
C GLY A 93 4.52 -10.60 -6.78
N GLY A 94 4.56 -9.30 -6.54
CA GLY A 94 3.98 -8.28 -7.42
C GLY A 94 2.46 -8.17 -7.33
N THR A 95 1.84 -7.62 -8.36
CA THR A 95 0.40 -7.36 -8.42
C THR A 95 -0.33 -8.32 -9.35
N LEU A 96 -1.67 -8.31 -9.31
CA LEU A 96 -2.49 -9.10 -10.24
C LEU A 96 -2.42 -8.61 -11.70
N GLU A 97 -1.76 -7.47 -11.98
CA GLU A 97 -1.57 -7.00 -13.37
C GLU A 97 -0.89 -8.03 -14.26
N LYS A 98 0.01 -8.86 -13.71
CA LYS A 98 0.67 -9.94 -14.43
C LYS A 98 -0.27 -11.00 -15.02
N PHE A 99 -1.52 -11.05 -14.56
CA PHE A 99 -2.56 -11.95 -15.04
C PHE A 99 -3.63 -11.27 -15.90
N CYS A 100 -3.40 -10.04 -16.34
CA CYS A 100 -4.37 -9.27 -17.12
C CYS A 100 -4.17 -9.39 -18.65
N GLU A 101 -3.11 -10.02 -19.09
CA GLU A 101 -2.88 -10.28 -20.51
C GLU A 101 -3.61 -11.57 -20.96
N PRO A 102 -4.04 -11.66 -22.23
CA PRO A 102 -4.80 -12.80 -22.74
C PRO A 102 -4.12 -14.17 -22.48
N ASP A 103 -2.79 -14.20 -22.56
CA ASP A 103 -2.01 -15.43 -22.39
C ASP A 103 -1.68 -15.77 -20.92
N SER A 104 -2.05 -14.91 -19.99
CA SER A 104 -1.72 -15.05 -18.56
C SER A 104 -2.94 -15.06 -17.64
N LEU A 105 -4.16 -15.12 -18.19
CA LEU A 105 -5.39 -15.11 -17.40
C LEU A 105 -5.45 -16.30 -16.43
N LEU A 106 -5.92 -16.02 -15.22
CA LEU A 106 -6.24 -17.05 -14.24
C LEU A 106 -7.52 -17.81 -14.64
N ASP A 107 -7.65 -19.03 -14.13
CA ASP A 107 -8.89 -19.79 -14.27
C ASP A 107 -10.08 -19.05 -13.61
N PRO A 108 -11.29 -19.14 -14.17
CA PRO A 108 -12.49 -18.49 -13.60
C PRO A 108 -12.74 -18.84 -12.13
N ALA A 109 -12.43 -20.08 -11.72
CA ALA A 109 -12.57 -20.50 -10.31
C ALA A 109 -11.58 -19.75 -9.39
N GLU A 110 -10.34 -19.55 -9.82
CA GLU A 110 -9.34 -18.79 -9.08
C GLU A 110 -9.72 -17.31 -8.99
N ILE A 111 -10.22 -16.73 -10.09
CA ILE A 111 -10.73 -15.35 -10.10
C ILE A 111 -11.89 -15.18 -9.12
N ALA A 112 -12.84 -16.10 -9.11
CA ALA A 112 -13.97 -16.07 -8.19
C ALA A 112 -13.52 -16.12 -6.72
N GLU A 113 -12.54 -16.94 -6.40
CA GLU A 113 -11.98 -17.05 -5.06
C GLU A 113 -11.25 -15.75 -4.64
N ILE A 114 -10.45 -15.17 -5.54
CA ILE A 114 -9.79 -13.88 -5.30
C ILE A 114 -10.80 -12.77 -5.06
N ILE A 115 -11.83 -12.66 -5.90
CA ILE A 115 -12.88 -11.67 -5.75
C ILE A 115 -13.61 -11.84 -4.43
N PHE A 116 -13.93 -13.06 -4.03
CA PHE A 116 -14.56 -13.34 -2.75
C PHE A 116 -13.71 -12.85 -1.56
N LYS A 117 -12.41 -13.08 -1.59
CA LYS A 117 -11.45 -12.59 -0.58
C LYS A 117 -11.39 -11.06 -0.56
N CYS A 118 -11.36 -10.42 -1.73
CA CYS A 118 -11.40 -8.96 -1.85
C CYS A 118 -12.69 -8.38 -1.26
N VAL A 119 -13.85 -8.95 -1.59
CA VAL A 119 -15.14 -8.48 -1.07
C VAL A 119 -15.19 -8.58 0.46
N ARG A 120 -14.70 -9.66 1.03
CA ARG A 120 -14.62 -9.81 2.50
C ARG A 120 -13.72 -8.76 3.14
N ALA A 121 -12.55 -8.51 2.55
CA ALA A 121 -11.62 -7.48 3.02
C ALA A 121 -12.23 -6.07 2.94
N LEU A 122 -12.87 -5.75 1.82
CA LEU A 122 -13.55 -4.46 1.62
C LEU A 122 -14.74 -4.28 2.57
N ALA A 123 -15.51 -5.33 2.82
CA ALA A 123 -16.60 -5.30 3.80
C ALA A 123 -16.08 -5.07 5.23
N PHE A 124 -14.94 -5.65 5.57
CA PHE A 124 -14.26 -5.40 6.83
C PHE A 124 -13.83 -3.94 6.95
N ALA A 125 -13.15 -3.39 5.95
CA ALA A 125 -12.72 -1.98 5.92
C ALA A 125 -13.92 -1.02 6.01
N SER A 126 -15.00 -1.31 5.28
CA SER A 126 -16.22 -0.51 5.28
C SER A 126 -16.87 -0.41 6.67
N ARG A 127 -16.87 -1.49 7.45
CA ARG A 127 -17.37 -1.48 8.85
C ARG A 127 -16.53 -0.57 9.76
N LEU A 128 -15.27 -0.34 9.43
CA LEU A 128 -14.39 0.60 10.14
C LEU A 128 -14.40 2.02 9.54
N GLY A 129 -15.30 2.28 8.59
CA GLY A 129 -15.48 3.60 7.99
C GLY A 129 -14.53 3.90 6.83
N LEU A 130 -13.81 2.90 6.31
CA LEU A 130 -12.90 3.06 5.18
C LEU A 130 -13.47 2.51 3.88
N THR A 131 -13.36 3.33 2.83
CA THR A 131 -13.66 2.96 1.45
C THR A 131 -12.38 3.05 0.62
N HIS A 132 -12.08 2.02 -0.16
CA HIS A 132 -10.83 1.96 -0.93
C HIS A 132 -10.76 3.00 -2.07
N ARG A 133 -11.82 3.13 -2.87
CA ARG A 133 -12.01 4.07 -3.99
C ARG A 133 -11.17 3.80 -5.24
N ASP A 134 -10.21 2.87 -5.22
CA ASP A 134 -9.34 2.57 -6.37
C ASP A 134 -9.00 1.08 -6.47
N ILE A 135 -10.00 0.21 -6.43
CA ILE A 135 -9.82 -1.24 -6.61
C ILE A 135 -9.50 -1.53 -8.07
N LYS A 136 -8.33 -2.09 -8.30
CA LYS A 136 -7.83 -2.51 -9.61
C LYS A 136 -6.72 -3.57 -9.43
N PRO A 137 -6.39 -4.34 -10.48
CA PRO A 137 -5.33 -5.36 -10.39
C PRO A 137 -3.98 -4.84 -9.88
N GLY A 138 -3.62 -3.58 -10.19
CA GLY A 138 -2.39 -2.96 -9.72
C GLY A 138 -2.35 -2.66 -8.20
N ASN A 139 -3.50 -2.67 -7.53
CA ASN A 139 -3.63 -2.47 -6.08
C ASN A 139 -3.95 -3.75 -5.32
N ILE A 140 -3.88 -4.90 -5.98
CA ILE A 140 -4.05 -6.22 -5.36
C ILE A 140 -2.74 -6.98 -5.52
N LEU A 141 -2.04 -7.19 -4.40
CA LEU A 141 -0.78 -7.91 -4.36
C LEU A 141 -1.05 -9.41 -4.36
N HIS A 142 -0.30 -10.14 -5.18
CA HIS A 142 -0.37 -11.59 -5.28
C HIS A 142 0.70 -12.21 -4.41
N VAL A 143 0.29 -13.04 -3.46
CA VAL A 143 1.21 -13.78 -2.59
C VAL A 143 1.56 -15.11 -3.22
N ASP A 144 0.57 -16.00 -3.37
CA ASP A 144 0.71 -17.32 -4.00
C ASP A 144 -0.70 -17.88 -4.28
N GLY A 145 -0.85 -18.65 -5.38
CA GLY A 145 -2.14 -19.25 -5.75
C GLY A 145 -3.26 -18.20 -5.83
N THR A 146 -4.27 -18.33 -4.97
CA THR A 146 -5.35 -17.35 -4.80
C THR A 146 -5.18 -16.45 -3.56
N ASP A 147 -4.04 -16.51 -2.89
CA ASP A 147 -3.73 -15.67 -1.76
C ASP A 147 -3.31 -14.27 -2.23
N ILE A 148 -4.01 -13.26 -1.73
CA ILE A 148 -3.86 -11.86 -2.14
C ILE A 148 -3.92 -10.92 -0.94
N LYS A 149 -3.38 -9.72 -1.13
CA LYS A 149 -3.54 -8.60 -0.19
C LYS A 149 -3.87 -7.31 -0.95
N ILE A 150 -4.90 -6.61 -0.49
CA ILE A 150 -5.29 -5.30 -1.03
C ILE A 150 -4.36 -4.24 -0.45
N ALA A 151 -3.80 -3.41 -1.30
CA ALA A 151 -2.95 -2.28 -0.96
C ALA A 151 -3.62 -0.94 -1.29
N ASP A 152 -3.04 0.16 -0.83
CA ASP A 152 -3.42 1.53 -1.19
C ASP A 152 -4.87 1.93 -0.82
N PHE A 153 -5.27 1.62 0.38
CA PHE A 153 -6.49 2.16 0.98
C PHE A 153 -6.47 3.68 1.11
#